data_09f8cd41c14c85a53338fc785ccf0678
#
_entry.id   09f8cd41c14c85a53338fc785ccf0678
#
_cell.length_a   1.000
_cell.length_b   1.000
_cell.length_c   1.000
_cell.angle_alpha   90.00
_cell.angle_beta   90.00
_cell.angle_gamma   90.00
#
_symmetry.space_group_name_H-M   'P 1'
#
loop_
_entity.id
_entity.type
_entity.pdbx_description
1 polymer ?
#
loop_
_entity_poly.entity_id
_entity_poly.type
_entity_poly.pdbx_seq_one_letter_code
_entity_poly.pdbx_strand_id
1 'polypeptide(L)'
;YLTAKDRLWQMEFQTHFAGGRISEIVGEKGIASDQFQRRMGSVYGAEKSFEGMQQDPAAKMALEAYSAGVNAYIESLSDRQLPLEYKLLNYRPEPWTPIKSALFLKNMSFVLASGTDDLKMTNILRKYGREVAEDLFPNYPFQESPIIPVGSPVDFKPVPIPAGPADFT
;
A
#
# COMPACT_ATOMS: atom_id res chain seq x y z
N TYR A 1 -2.98 -16.34 12.02
CA TYR A 1 -3.80 -17.49 11.68
C TYR A 1 -5.18 -17.08 11.12
N LEU A 2 -6.01 -16.36 11.85
CA LEU A 2 -7.38 -16.01 11.43
C LEU A 2 -7.40 -15.17 10.16
N THR A 3 -6.52 -14.18 10.03
CA THR A 3 -6.40 -13.36 8.82
C THR A 3 -6.07 -14.23 7.60
N ALA A 4 -5.16 -15.18 7.75
CA ALA A 4 -4.83 -16.11 6.69
C ALA A 4 -5.99 -17.04 6.36
N LYS A 5 -6.72 -17.52 7.37
CA LYS A 5 -7.92 -18.34 7.16
C LYS A 5 -8.97 -17.61 6.30
N ASP A 6 -9.11 -16.31 6.50
CA ASP A 6 -10.12 -15.51 5.80
C ASP A 6 -9.65 -15.02 4.43
N ARG A 7 -8.34 -14.72 4.26
CA ARG A 7 -7.83 -13.91 3.13
C ARG A 7 -6.46 -14.35 2.62
N LEU A 8 -6.07 -15.61 2.71
CA LEU A 8 -4.73 -16.07 2.36
C LEU A 8 -4.32 -15.66 0.94
N TRP A 9 -5.19 -15.93 -0.03
CA TRP A 9 -4.87 -15.62 -1.42
C TRP A 9 -4.72 -14.11 -1.64
N GLN A 10 -5.61 -13.29 -1.10
CA GLN A 10 -5.52 -11.84 -1.23
C GLN A 10 -4.25 -11.29 -0.57
N MET A 11 -3.86 -11.83 0.58
CA MET A 11 -2.61 -11.44 1.25
C MET A 11 -1.40 -11.73 0.36
N GLU A 12 -1.33 -12.93 -0.20
CA GLU A 12 -0.21 -13.31 -1.06
C GLU A 12 -0.22 -12.55 -2.38
N PHE A 13 -1.37 -12.44 -3.02
CA PHE A 13 -1.51 -11.69 -4.27
C PHE A 13 -1.04 -10.23 -4.14
N GLN A 14 -1.40 -9.56 -3.05
CA GLN A 14 -0.98 -8.19 -2.77
C GLN A 14 0.54 -8.07 -2.55
N THR A 15 1.16 -9.05 -1.91
CA THR A 15 2.62 -9.04 -1.74
C THR A 15 3.36 -9.34 -3.04
N HIS A 16 2.83 -10.21 -3.90
CA HIS A 16 3.35 -10.44 -5.24
C HIS A 16 3.22 -9.16 -6.09
N PHE A 17 2.05 -8.51 -6.06
CA PHE A 17 1.83 -7.25 -6.75
C PHE A 17 2.84 -6.17 -6.31
N ALA A 18 2.93 -5.90 -5.01
CA ALA A 18 3.83 -4.89 -4.46
C ALA A 18 5.31 -5.23 -4.70
N GLY A 19 5.64 -6.51 -4.71
CA GLY A 19 6.99 -7.02 -4.99
C GLY A 19 7.39 -7.01 -6.47
N GLY A 20 6.45 -6.70 -7.38
CA GLY A 20 6.70 -6.81 -8.82
C GLY A 20 6.95 -8.26 -9.26
N ARG A 21 6.13 -9.17 -8.76
CA ARG A 21 6.18 -10.62 -8.98
C ARG A 21 4.84 -11.20 -9.43
N ILE A 22 3.88 -10.35 -9.79
CA ILE A 22 2.53 -10.83 -10.12
C ILE A 22 2.52 -11.70 -11.39
N SER A 23 3.49 -11.51 -12.30
CA SER A 23 3.65 -12.33 -13.48
C SER A 23 3.96 -13.81 -13.17
N GLU A 24 4.48 -14.12 -11.99
CA GLU A 24 4.67 -15.50 -11.53
C GLU A 24 3.32 -16.23 -11.36
N ILE A 25 2.25 -15.48 -11.10
CA ILE A 25 0.89 -16.01 -10.89
C ILE A 25 0.06 -15.91 -12.17
N VAL A 26 0.06 -14.75 -12.84
CA VAL A 26 -0.84 -14.45 -13.97
C VAL A 26 -0.14 -14.48 -15.34
N GLY A 27 1.14 -14.81 -15.38
CA GLY A 27 1.93 -14.91 -16.59
C GLY A 27 2.22 -13.55 -17.23
N GLU A 28 2.35 -13.54 -18.54
CA GLU A 28 2.77 -12.38 -19.34
C GLU A 28 1.94 -11.11 -19.07
N LYS A 29 0.66 -11.26 -18.75
CA LYS A 29 -0.22 -10.13 -18.43
C LYS A 29 0.23 -9.32 -17.22
N GLY A 30 1.03 -9.90 -16.33
CA GLY A 30 1.58 -9.25 -15.15
C GLY A 30 2.84 -8.45 -15.38
N ILE A 31 3.56 -8.64 -16.49
CA ILE A 31 4.92 -8.10 -16.70
C ILE A 31 4.96 -6.57 -16.61
N ALA A 32 4.03 -5.88 -17.24
CA ALA A 32 4.00 -4.41 -17.21
C ALA A 32 3.80 -3.87 -15.79
N SER A 33 2.95 -4.54 -15.00
CA SER A 33 2.73 -4.23 -13.59
C SER A 33 4.00 -4.47 -12.76
N ASP A 34 4.67 -5.60 -12.97
CA ASP A 34 5.91 -5.95 -12.27
C ASP A 34 7.02 -4.93 -12.56
N GLN A 35 7.18 -4.55 -13.82
CA GLN A 35 8.14 -3.51 -14.21
C GLN A 35 7.86 -2.16 -13.54
N PHE A 36 6.58 -1.80 -13.41
CA PHE A 36 6.19 -0.57 -12.72
C PHE A 36 6.52 -0.65 -11.23
N GLN A 37 6.10 -1.71 -10.54
CA GLN A 37 6.33 -1.88 -9.10
C GLN A 37 7.83 -1.94 -8.75
N ARG A 38 8.63 -2.61 -9.57
CA ARG A 38 10.09 -2.66 -9.40
C ARG A 38 10.74 -1.28 -9.55
N ARG A 39 10.26 -0.45 -10.48
CA ARG A 39 10.72 0.94 -10.63
C ARG A 39 10.32 1.82 -9.45
N MET A 40 9.16 1.56 -8.83
CA MET A 40 8.72 2.27 -7.63
C MET A 40 9.58 1.95 -6.39
N GLY A 41 10.33 0.86 -6.41
CA GLY A 41 11.24 0.51 -5.33
C GLY A 41 10.56 0.04 -4.05
N SER A 42 9.33 -0.50 -4.13
CA SER A 42 8.56 -0.95 -2.97
C SER A 42 9.29 -2.01 -2.15
N VAL A 43 10.02 -2.91 -2.80
CA VAL A 43 10.84 -3.93 -2.11
C VAL A 43 11.96 -3.28 -1.30
N TYR A 44 12.73 -2.39 -1.90
CA TYR A 44 13.78 -1.64 -1.19
C TYR A 44 13.21 -0.86 0.01
N GLY A 45 12.09 -0.18 -0.20
CA GLY A 45 11.40 0.53 0.88
C GLY A 45 10.90 -0.40 2.00
N ALA A 46 10.46 -1.62 1.66
CA ALA A 46 10.05 -2.63 2.62
C ALA A 46 11.25 -3.16 3.42
N GLU A 47 12.39 -3.43 2.78
CA GLU A 47 13.64 -3.85 3.41
C GLU A 47 14.10 -2.79 4.43
N LYS A 48 14.14 -1.52 4.04
CA LYS A 48 14.51 -0.42 4.95
C LYS A 48 13.54 -0.24 6.12
N SER A 49 12.24 -0.40 5.88
CA SER A 49 11.27 -0.38 6.96
C SER A 49 11.41 -1.57 7.89
N PHE A 50 11.68 -2.75 7.34
CA PHE A 50 11.90 -3.95 8.13
C PHE A 50 13.15 -3.85 9.00
N GLU A 51 14.27 -3.33 8.48
CA GLU A 51 15.46 -3.02 9.25
C GLU A 51 15.13 -2.13 10.48
N GLY A 52 14.31 -1.08 10.28
CA GLY A 52 13.85 -0.21 11.36
C GLY A 52 12.97 -0.94 12.39
N MET A 53 12.02 -1.75 11.90
CA MET A 53 11.11 -2.51 12.77
C MET A 53 11.86 -3.55 13.63
N GLN A 54 12.99 -4.07 13.16
CA GLN A 54 13.83 -5.00 13.92
C GLN A 54 14.50 -4.35 15.13
N GLN A 55 14.61 -3.02 15.18
CA GLN A 55 15.18 -2.29 16.32
C GLN A 55 14.19 -2.16 17.49
N ASP A 56 12.89 -2.33 17.23
CA ASP A 56 11.86 -2.36 18.28
C ASP A 56 11.52 -3.82 18.62
N PRO A 57 11.83 -4.27 19.85
CA PRO A 57 11.56 -5.64 20.29
C PRO A 57 10.06 -6.00 20.21
N ALA A 58 9.15 -5.06 20.44
CA ALA A 58 7.72 -5.31 20.37
C ALA A 58 7.26 -5.49 18.94
N ALA A 59 7.71 -4.65 18.01
CA ALA A 59 7.43 -4.79 16.60
C ALA A 59 8.00 -6.08 16.01
N LYS A 60 9.23 -6.42 16.35
CA LYS A 60 9.88 -7.67 15.95
C LYS A 60 9.08 -8.88 16.40
N MET A 61 8.75 -8.96 17.68
CA MET A 61 7.95 -10.06 18.24
C MET A 61 6.58 -10.18 17.56
N ALA A 62 5.90 -9.06 17.31
CA ALA A 62 4.60 -9.04 16.66
C ALA A 62 4.69 -9.57 15.21
N LEU A 63 5.70 -9.15 14.44
CA LEU A 63 5.91 -9.60 13.06
C LEU A 63 6.24 -11.10 12.99
N GLU A 64 7.07 -11.59 13.90
CA GLU A 64 7.42 -13.01 13.99
C GLU A 64 6.19 -13.86 14.38
N ALA A 65 5.43 -13.44 15.39
CA ALA A 65 4.23 -14.13 15.83
C ALA A 65 3.14 -14.12 14.75
N TYR A 66 2.97 -13.00 14.03
CA TYR A 66 2.06 -12.91 12.91
C TYR A 66 2.45 -13.90 11.79
N SER A 67 3.72 -13.91 11.42
CA SER A 67 4.25 -14.81 10.38
C SER A 67 4.07 -16.28 10.77
N ALA A 68 4.38 -16.63 12.01
CA ALA A 68 4.15 -17.98 12.53
C ALA A 68 2.67 -18.38 12.48
N GLY A 69 1.77 -17.48 12.84
CA GLY A 69 0.33 -17.72 12.76
C GLY A 69 -0.17 -17.95 11.33
N VAL A 70 0.32 -17.18 10.35
CA VAL A 70 -0.01 -17.36 8.93
C VAL A 70 0.50 -18.73 8.44
N ASN A 71 1.76 -19.04 8.75
CA ASN A 71 2.38 -20.30 8.32
C ASN A 71 1.69 -21.53 8.95
N ALA A 72 1.32 -21.46 10.21
CA ALA A 72 0.54 -22.53 10.85
C ALA A 72 -0.79 -22.80 10.14
N TYR A 73 -1.43 -21.76 9.57
CA TYR A 73 -2.60 -21.97 8.73
C TYR A 73 -2.23 -22.61 7.39
N ILE A 74 -1.22 -22.11 6.69
CA ILE A 74 -0.76 -22.66 5.41
C ILE A 74 -0.42 -24.15 5.56
N GLU A 75 0.32 -24.52 6.59
CA GLU A 75 0.74 -25.88 6.87
C GLU A 75 -0.44 -26.82 7.22
N SER A 76 -1.53 -26.27 7.76
CA SER A 76 -2.73 -27.04 8.07
C SER A 76 -3.57 -27.39 6.84
N LEU A 77 -3.29 -26.79 5.66
CA LEU A 77 -4.09 -26.96 4.46
C LEU A 77 -3.66 -28.20 3.65
N SER A 78 -4.60 -29.08 3.39
CA SER A 78 -4.48 -30.06 2.31
C SER A 78 -4.81 -29.42 0.96
N ASP A 79 -4.45 -30.08 -0.15
CA ASP A 79 -4.77 -29.57 -1.50
C ASP A 79 -6.25 -29.29 -1.73
N ARG A 80 -7.11 -30.09 -1.10
CA ARG A 80 -8.56 -29.92 -1.19
C ARG A 80 -9.07 -28.68 -0.46
N GLN A 81 -8.37 -28.23 0.57
CA GLN A 81 -8.73 -27.10 1.42
C GLN A 81 -8.12 -25.78 0.95
N LEU A 82 -7.21 -25.83 -0.03
CA LEU A 82 -6.69 -24.61 -0.63
C LEU A 82 -7.82 -23.72 -1.15
N PRO A 83 -7.72 -22.38 -1.00
CA PRO A 83 -8.59 -21.42 -1.67
C PRO A 83 -8.72 -21.69 -3.17
N LEU A 84 -9.85 -21.32 -3.74
CA LEU A 84 -10.19 -21.61 -5.13
C LEU A 84 -9.14 -21.11 -6.12
N GLU A 85 -8.60 -19.92 -5.86
CA GLU A 85 -7.66 -19.23 -6.72
C GLU A 85 -6.36 -20.04 -6.90
N TYR A 86 -5.85 -20.65 -5.84
CA TYR A 86 -4.66 -21.52 -5.94
C TYR A 86 -4.89 -22.72 -6.82
N LYS A 87 -6.10 -23.29 -6.76
CA LYS A 87 -6.49 -24.44 -7.59
C LYS A 87 -6.64 -24.05 -9.06
N LEU A 88 -7.28 -22.91 -9.33
CA LEU A 88 -7.46 -22.40 -10.69
C LEU A 88 -6.16 -22.00 -11.37
N LEU A 89 -5.24 -21.41 -10.60
CA LEU A 89 -3.96 -20.92 -11.08
C LEU A 89 -2.83 -21.96 -10.92
N ASN A 90 -3.15 -23.13 -10.37
CA ASN A 90 -2.27 -24.28 -10.21
C ASN A 90 -0.94 -23.95 -9.51
N TYR A 91 -1.00 -23.25 -8.39
CA TYR A 91 0.16 -22.97 -7.54
C TYR A 91 -0.20 -23.12 -6.06
N ARG A 92 0.82 -23.11 -5.19
CA ARG A 92 0.65 -23.20 -3.73
C ARG A 92 1.10 -21.91 -3.06
N PRO A 93 0.52 -21.58 -1.90
CA PRO A 93 0.93 -20.42 -1.15
C PRO A 93 2.41 -20.55 -0.70
N GLU A 94 3.14 -19.45 -0.83
CA GLU A 94 4.47 -19.33 -0.27
C GLU A 94 4.41 -19.10 1.25
N PRO A 95 5.43 -19.55 2.01
CA PRO A 95 5.55 -19.19 3.40
C PRO A 95 5.49 -17.67 3.60
N TRP A 96 4.80 -17.24 4.63
CA TRP A 96 4.78 -15.83 5.01
C TRP A 96 6.03 -15.50 5.81
N THR A 97 6.69 -14.43 5.45
CA THR A 97 7.87 -13.91 6.14
C THR A 97 7.58 -12.52 6.70
N PRO A 98 8.27 -12.09 7.75
CA PRO A 98 8.08 -10.75 8.33
C PRO A 98 8.23 -9.62 7.32
N ILE A 99 9.12 -9.76 6.33
CA ILE A 99 9.29 -8.75 5.27
C ILE A 99 8.07 -8.63 4.35
N LYS A 100 7.28 -9.71 4.18
CA LYS A 100 6.01 -9.62 3.44
C LYS A 100 5.03 -8.67 4.12
N SER A 101 5.03 -8.61 5.46
CA SER A 101 4.22 -7.63 6.20
C SER A 101 4.69 -6.19 5.97
N ALA A 102 6.00 -5.95 5.94
CA ALA A 102 6.56 -4.64 5.60
C ALA A 102 6.25 -4.25 4.15
N LEU A 103 6.32 -5.20 3.22
CA LEU A 103 5.97 -4.99 1.81
C LEU A 103 4.49 -4.66 1.64
N PHE A 104 3.61 -5.35 2.38
CA PHE A 104 2.17 -5.06 2.39
C PHE A 104 1.90 -3.64 2.90
N LEU A 105 2.61 -3.20 3.94
CA LEU A 105 2.54 -1.81 4.44
C LEU A 105 2.95 -0.79 3.36
N LYS A 106 4.00 -1.08 2.58
CA LYS A 106 4.41 -0.20 1.46
C LYS A 106 3.36 -0.14 0.37
N ASN A 107 2.74 -1.26 0.03
CA ASN A 107 1.62 -1.28 -0.90
C ASN A 107 0.45 -0.44 -0.40
N MET A 108 0.08 -0.57 0.86
CA MET A 108 -0.98 0.23 1.48
C MET A 108 -0.65 1.72 1.45
N SER A 109 0.59 2.09 1.79
CA SER A 109 1.07 3.48 1.73
C SER A 109 0.98 4.04 0.31
N PHE A 110 1.38 3.25 -0.70
CA PHE A 110 1.26 3.64 -2.10
C PHE A 110 -0.19 3.85 -2.53
N VAL A 111 -1.08 2.90 -2.21
CA VAL A 111 -2.51 2.98 -2.57
C VAL A 111 -3.19 4.17 -1.92
N LEU A 112 -2.88 4.47 -0.64
CA LEU A 112 -3.51 5.57 0.10
C LEU A 112 -2.92 6.94 -0.22
N ALA A 113 -1.65 7.00 -0.62
CA ALA A 113 -0.98 8.25 -0.99
C ALA A 113 -0.99 8.49 -2.50
N SER A 114 -1.57 7.58 -3.28
CA SER A 114 -1.43 7.59 -4.72
C SER A 114 -2.12 8.77 -5.37
N GLY A 115 -1.33 9.52 -6.08
CA GLY A 115 -1.79 10.45 -7.09
C GLY A 115 -0.59 10.85 -7.93
N THR A 116 -0.75 10.82 -9.24
CA THR A 116 0.15 11.49 -10.18
C THR A 116 -0.52 12.78 -10.68
N ASP A 117 -1.50 13.26 -9.92
CA ASP A 117 -2.33 14.39 -10.32
C ASP A 117 -1.55 15.70 -10.31
N ASP A 118 -0.58 15.85 -9.42
CA ASP A 118 0.38 16.97 -9.43
C ASP A 118 1.18 17.05 -10.74
N LEU A 119 1.65 15.95 -11.29
CA LEU A 119 2.32 15.92 -12.59
C LEU A 119 1.37 16.25 -13.74
N LYS A 120 0.15 15.71 -13.69
CA LYS A 120 -0.90 16.00 -14.67
C LYS A 120 -1.26 17.48 -14.59
N MET A 121 -1.49 17.98 -13.38
CA MET A 121 -1.85 19.38 -13.15
C MET A 121 -0.73 20.33 -13.62
N THR A 122 0.53 20.01 -13.30
CA THR A 122 1.68 20.77 -13.78
C THR A 122 1.76 20.83 -15.31
N ASN A 123 1.50 19.70 -15.98
CA ASN A 123 1.48 19.64 -17.44
C ASN A 123 0.31 20.44 -18.04
N ILE A 124 -0.86 20.41 -17.41
CA ILE A 124 -2.03 21.19 -17.82
C ILE A 124 -1.75 22.68 -17.66
N LEU A 125 -1.24 23.10 -16.49
CA LEU A 125 -0.84 24.48 -16.23
C LEU A 125 0.19 25.00 -17.25
N ARG A 126 1.21 24.19 -17.56
CA ARG A 126 2.25 24.55 -18.53
C ARG A 126 1.69 24.69 -19.95
N LYS A 127 0.77 23.81 -20.34
CA LYS A 127 0.27 23.74 -21.70
C LYS A 127 -0.87 24.72 -21.97
N TYR A 128 -1.75 24.92 -21.02
CA TYR A 128 -3.02 25.65 -21.21
C TYR A 128 -3.15 26.91 -20.36
N GLY A 129 -2.26 27.09 -19.38
CA GLY A 129 -2.31 28.22 -18.46
C GLY A 129 -3.26 28.00 -17.27
N ARG A 130 -3.18 28.93 -16.31
CA ARG A 130 -3.91 28.83 -15.04
C ARG A 130 -5.41 28.93 -15.24
N GLU A 131 -5.90 29.86 -16.06
CA GLU A 131 -7.31 30.09 -16.29
C GLU A 131 -8.05 28.82 -16.77
N VAL A 132 -7.47 28.15 -17.76
CA VAL A 132 -8.02 26.89 -18.29
C VAL A 132 -7.92 25.77 -17.24
N ALA A 133 -6.84 25.72 -16.47
CA ALA A 133 -6.71 24.71 -15.42
C ALA A 133 -7.75 24.90 -14.30
N GLU A 134 -8.05 26.13 -13.89
CA GLU A 134 -9.06 26.45 -12.89
C GLU A 134 -10.49 26.22 -13.41
N ASP A 135 -10.74 26.39 -14.69
CA ASP A 135 -12.01 26.06 -15.32
C ASP A 135 -12.25 24.54 -15.41
N LEU A 136 -11.21 23.78 -15.76
CA LEU A 136 -11.29 22.33 -15.82
C LEU A 136 -11.34 21.65 -14.46
N PHE A 137 -10.70 22.26 -13.47
CA PHE A 137 -10.57 21.74 -12.10
C PHE A 137 -10.95 22.82 -11.09
N PRO A 138 -12.22 23.24 -11.07
CA PRO A 138 -12.64 24.29 -10.19
C PRO A 138 -12.47 23.90 -8.72
N ASN A 139 -11.92 24.81 -7.92
CA ASN A 139 -11.98 24.70 -6.47
C ASN A 139 -13.43 24.90 -6.06
N TYR A 140 -14.11 23.82 -5.71
CA TYR A 140 -15.43 23.92 -5.12
C TYR A 140 -15.31 24.63 -3.76
N PRO A 141 -16.12 25.67 -3.50
CA PRO A 141 -16.19 26.23 -2.17
C PRO A 141 -16.60 25.09 -1.23
N PHE A 142 -15.75 24.78 -0.26
CA PHE A 142 -16.07 23.82 0.77
C PHE A 142 -17.32 24.28 1.49
N GLN A 143 -18.43 23.61 1.29
CA GLN A 143 -19.52 23.65 2.24
C GLN A 143 -19.07 22.77 3.41
N GLU A 144 -18.45 23.41 4.38
CA GLU A 144 -18.10 22.75 5.63
C GLU A 144 -19.38 22.45 6.38
N SER A 145 -19.80 21.21 6.34
CA SER A 145 -20.70 20.64 7.35
C SER A 145 -19.85 19.77 8.26
N PRO A 146 -19.18 20.38 9.26
CA PRO A 146 -18.29 19.62 10.12
C PRO A 146 -19.10 18.58 10.90
N ILE A 147 -18.61 17.35 10.93
CA ILE A 147 -19.19 16.25 11.71
C ILE A 147 -19.19 16.60 13.19
N ILE A 148 -18.22 17.42 13.61
CA ILE A 148 -18.13 17.97 14.97
C ILE A 148 -18.80 19.34 14.96
N PRO A 149 -19.90 19.56 15.72
CA PRO A 149 -20.58 20.85 15.77
C PRO A 149 -19.64 21.98 16.19
N VAL A 150 -19.83 23.14 15.59
CA VAL A 150 -19.11 24.37 15.99
C VAL A 150 -19.30 24.61 17.49
N GLY A 151 -18.24 24.82 18.24
CA GLY A 151 -18.25 25.02 19.68
C GLY A 151 -18.10 23.76 20.54
N SER A 152 -17.95 22.57 19.92
CA SER A 152 -17.57 21.39 20.67
C SER A 152 -16.18 21.59 21.31
N PRO A 153 -15.99 21.27 22.60
CA PRO A 153 -14.70 21.43 23.26
C PRO A 153 -13.73 20.36 22.74
N VAL A 154 -12.93 20.71 21.74
CA VAL A 154 -11.91 19.83 21.17
C VAL A 154 -10.57 20.49 21.45
N ASP A 155 -9.77 19.85 22.29
CA ASP A 155 -8.42 20.32 22.62
C ASP A 155 -7.42 19.84 21.54
N PHE A 156 -7.54 20.40 20.34
CA PHE A 156 -6.56 20.20 19.29
C PHE A 156 -5.37 21.15 19.52
N LYS A 157 -4.21 20.58 19.85
CA LYS A 157 -2.96 21.32 19.71
C LYS A 157 -2.57 21.29 18.23
N PRO A 158 -2.58 22.43 17.54
CA PRO A 158 -2.17 22.46 16.13
C PRO A 158 -0.72 21.93 16.00
N VAL A 159 -0.53 20.91 15.18
CA VAL A 159 0.83 20.52 14.78
C VAL A 159 1.36 21.62 13.86
N PRO A 160 2.54 22.21 14.13
CA PRO A 160 3.12 23.20 13.25
C PRO A 160 3.23 22.63 11.84
N ILE A 161 2.65 23.30 10.86
CA ILE A 161 2.84 22.93 9.46
C ILE A 161 4.33 23.11 9.15
N PRO A 162 5.03 22.08 8.68
CA PRO A 162 6.42 22.25 8.25
C PRO A 162 6.48 23.37 7.21
N ALA A 163 7.44 24.28 7.35
CA ALA A 163 7.69 25.27 6.31
C ALA A 163 7.85 24.55 4.99
N GLY A 164 7.02 24.88 4.02
CA GLY A 164 7.16 24.32 2.67
C GLY A 164 8.56 24.63 2.12
N PRO A 165 9.10 23.80 1.22
CA PRO A 165 10.36 24.10 0.58
C PRO A 165 10.24 25.47 -0.09
N ALA A 166 11.15 26.38 0.29
CA ALA A 166 11.25 27.69 -0.34
C ALA A 166 11.65 27.48 -1.81
N ASP A 167 10.80 27.98 -2.68
CA ASP A 167 11.02 28.13 -4.13
C ASP A 167 11.40 26.91 -4.95
N PHE A 168 10.40 26.42 -5.68
CA PHE A 168 10.62 25.72 -6.94
C PHE A 168 10.61 26.73 -8.08
N THR A 169 11.71 27.43 -8.31
CA THR A 169 12.00 28.12 -9.57
C THR A 169 12.86 27.26 -10.47
#